data_ac26d47d513f8bcd900475fab2fb0688
#
_entry.id   ac26d47d513f8bcd900475fab2fb0688
#
_cell.length_a   1.000
_cell.length_b   1.000
_cell.length_c   1.000
_cell.angle_alpha   90.00
_cell.angle_beta   90.00
_cell.angle_gamma   90.00
#
_symmetry.space_group_name_H-M   'P 1'
#
loop_
_entity.id
_entity.type
_entity.pdbx_description
1 polymer ?
#
loop_
_entity_poly.entity_id
_entity_poly.type
_entity_poly.pdbx_seq_one_letter_code
_entity_poly.pdbx_strand_id
1 'polypeptide(L)'
;MIQEAARFAAEAHKGAVRKGTRLPYIVHPNEVALIVSVMTDDPEVIAAAYLHDVIEDAGVTYEQIQGKFGTRVADLVQAESEDKSKSWKERKQATVDHMQHASREAKMIAFGDKLSNLRSTSADYLMMGDELWKKFNEKHKEMHAWYYGSLREAFKELEEFPYYHEYCVLWQHVFGNAESQETEETE
;
A
#
# COMPACT_ATOMS: atom_id res chain seq x y z
N MET A 1 -23.04 -0.96 0.28
CA MET A 1 -21.73 -0.86 0.96
C MET A 1 -20.63 -0.37 0.01
N ILE A 2 -20.18 -1.12 -1.00
CA ILE A 2 -19.01 -0.77 -1.87
C ILE A 2 -19.17 0.62 -2.51
N GLN A 3 -20.29 0.90 -3.20
CA GLN A 3 -20.53 2.22 -3.81
C GLN A 3 -20.56 3.36 -2.80
N GLU A 4 -20.97 3.09 -1.57
CA GLU A 4 -20.99 4.07 -0.48
C GLU A 4 -19.60 4.34 0.04
N ALA A 5 -18.77 3.30 0.20
CA ALA A 5 -17.36 3.43 0.56
C ALA A 5 -16.57 4.22 -0.50
N ALA A 6 -16.79 3.93 -1.79
CA ALA A 6 -16.17 4.68 -2.88
C ALA A 6 -16.52 6.17 -2.85
N ARG A 7 -17.82 6.51 -2.63
CA ARG A 7 -18.26 7.91 -2.50
C ARG A 7 -17.71 8.59 -1.26
N PHE A 8 -17.66 7.87 -0.13
CA PHE A 8 -17.09 8.37 1.11
C PHE A 8 -15.60 8.68 0.97
N ALA A 9 -14.82 7.74 0.42
CA ALA A 9 -13.41 7.95 0.14
C ALA A 9 -13.17 9.13 -0.81
N ALA A 10 -13.97 9.28 -1.87
CA ALA A 10 -13.87 10.40 -2.80
C ALA A 10 -14.12 11.76 -2.13
N GLU A 11 -15.09 11.85 -1.23
CA GLU A 11 -15.36 13.10 -0.48
C GLU A 11 -14.29 13.36 0.58
N ALA A 12 -13.82 12.31 1.31
CA ALA A 12 -12.78 12.42 2.32
C ALA A 12 -11.46 12.93 1.71
N HIS A 13 -11.08 12.45 0.53
CA HIS A 13 -9.84 12.87 -0.17
C HIS A 13 -10.04 14.03 -1.14
N LYS A 14 -11.18 14.74 -1.06
CA LYS A 14 -11.47 15.85 -1.97
C LYS A 14 -10.42 16.96 -1.92
N GLY A 15 -9.89 17.29 -3.09
CA GLY A 15 -8.84 18.30 -3.24
C GLY A 15 -7.42 17.76 -3.01
N ALA A 16 -7.25 16.55 -2.47
CA ALA A 16 -5.95 15.89 -2.39
C ALA A 16 -5.52 15.37 -3.77
N VAL A 17 -4.20 15.38 -4.03
CA VAL A 17 -3.59 14.85 -5.25
C VAL A 17 -2.51 13.84 -4.93
N ARG A 18 -2.29 12.91 -5.84
CA ARG A 18 -1.17 11.94 -5.75
C ARG A 18 0.17 12.67 -5.78
N LYS A 19 1.06 12.30 -4.88
CA LYS A 19 2.38 12.93 -4.72
C LYS A 19 3.15 12.95 -6.04
N GLY A 20 3.62 14.13 -6.42
CA GLY A 20 4.39 14.32 -7.66
C GLY A 20 3.55 14.36 -8.94
N THR A 21 2.21 14.35 -8.83
CA THR A 21 1.30 14.38 -9.99
C THR A 21 0.20 15.46 -9.82
N ARG A 22 -0.67 15.60 -10.81
CA ARG A 22 -1.91 16.40 -10.74
C ARG A 22 -3.16 15.54 -10.64
N LEU A 23 -3.00 14.21 -10.52
CA LEU A 23 -4.12 13.28 -10.43
C LEU A 23 -4.81 13.39 -9.07
N PRO A 24 -6.15 13.43 -9.02
CA PRO A 24 -6.89 13.35 -7.76
C PRO A 24 -6.50 12.11 -6.97
N TYR A 25 -6.34 12.24 -5.65
CA TYR A 25 -5.87 11.14 -4.80
C TYR A 25 -6.76 9.90 -4.87
N ILE A 26 -8.07 10.08 -5.07
CA ILE A 26 -9.05 8.98 -5.15
C ILE A 26 -8.72 7.93 -6.23
N VAL A 27 -7.88 8.24 -7.22
CA VAL A 27 -7.43 7.26 -8.22
C VAL A 27 -6.73 6.08 -7.54
N HIS A 28 -5.96 6.34 -6.46
CA HIS A 28 -5.28 5.29 -5.71
C HIS A 28 -6.25 4.37 -4.94
N PRO A 29 -7.14 4.85 -4.06
CA PRO A 29 -8.15 3.98 -3.44
C PRO A 29 -9.01 3.19 -4.43
N ASN A 30 -9.35 3.77 -5.59
CA ASN A 30 -10.06 3.06 -6.65
C ASN A 30 -9.22 1.88 -7.20
N GLU A 31 -7.94 2.08 -7.45
CA GLU A 31 -7.04 1.02 -7.92
C GLU A 31 -6.85 -0.06 -6.85
N VAL A 32 -6.66 0.31 -5.59
CA VAL A 32 -6.55 -0.64 -4.47
C VAL A 32 -7.79 -1.51 -4.36
N ALA A 33 -8.99 -0.91 -4.38
CA ALA A 33 -10.25 -1.65 -4.34
C ALA A 33 -10.44 -2.57 -5.57
N LEU A 34 -9.99 -2.14 -6.76
CA LEU A 34 -10.01 -2.98 -7.96
C LEU A 34 -9.09 -4.20 -7.79
N ILE A 35 -7.87 -4.01 -7.29
CA ILE A 35 -6.93 -5.11 -7.03
C ILE A 35 -7.54 -6.09 -6.02
N VAL A 36 -8.09 -5.59 -4.91
CA VAL A 36 -8.71 -6.42 -3.87
C VAL A 36 -9.91 -7.19 -4.40
N SER A 37 -10.74 -6.59 -5.26
CA SER A 37 -11.94 -7.23 -5.84
C SER A 37 -11.64 -8.43 -6.76
N VAL A 38 -10.38 -8.60 -7.20
CA VAL A 38 -9.95 -9.81 -7.93
C VAL A 38 -9.61 -10.95 -6.96
N MET A 39 -9.32 -10.63 -5.71
CA MET A 39 -8.93 -11.60 -4.68
C MET A 39 -10.10 -12.05 -3.79
N THR A 40 -11.18 -11.26 -3.71
CA THR A 40 -12.35 -11.57 -2.88
C THR A 40 -13.61 -10.89 -3.38
N ASP A 41 -14.75 -11.56 -3.18
CA ASP A 41 -16.09 -10.99 -3.41
C ASP A 41 -16.69 -10.39 -2.12
N ASP A 42 -15.97 -10.41 -0.99
CA ASP A 42 -16.45 -9.88 0.29
C ASP A 42 -16.61 -8.35 0.24
N PRO A 43 -17.86 -7.84 0.32
CA PRO A 43 -18.12 -6.43 0.19
C PRO A 43 -17.53 -5.57 1.32
N GLU A 44 -17.27 -6.13 2.49
CA GLU A 44 -16.64 -5.41 3.62
C GLU A 44 -15.14 -5.22 3.37
N VAL A 45 -14.47 -6.24 2.84
CA VAL A 45 -13.03 -6.16 2.49
C VAL A 45 -12.82 -5.16 1.35
N ILE A 46 -13.66 -5.21 0.31
CA ILE A 46 -13.59 -4.26 -0.81
C ILE A 46 -13.91 -2.83 -0.33
N ALA A 47 -14.89 -2.67 0.57
CA ALA A 47 -15.18 -1.35 1.16
C ALA A 47 -14.01 -0.83 1.99
N ALA A 48 -13.36 -1.68 2.80
CA ALA A 48 -12.17 -1.32 3.56
C ALA A 48 -11.00 -0.92 2.64
N ALA A 49 -10.85 -1.58 1.50
CA ALA A 49 -9.85 -1.21 0.49
C ALA A 49 -10.06 0.21 -0.07
N TYR A 50 -11.32 0.64 -0.30
CA TYR A 50 -11.62 2.04 -0.65
C TYR A 50 -11.27 3.02 0.46
N LEU A 51 -11.37 2.60 1.72
CA LEU A 51 -11.26 3.44 2.90
C LEU A 51 -9.89 3.39 3.57
N HIS A 52 -8.93 2.58 3.08
CA HIS A 52 -7.70 2.22 3.78
C HIS A 52 -6.89 3.43 4.27
N ASP A 53 -6.88 4.54 3.51
CA ASP A 53 -6.10 5.75 3.81
C ASP A 53 -6.91 6.86 4.51
N VAL A 54 -8.24 6.72 4.70
CA VAL A 54 -9.05 7.86 5.16
C VAL A 54 -8.76 8.24 6.61
N ILE A 55 -8.36 7.30 7.46
CA ILE A 55 -7.93 7.59 8.84
C ILE A 55 -6.59 8.32 8.80
N GLU A 56 -5.63 7.80 8.06
CA GLU A 56 -4.27 8.31 8.06
C GLU A 56 -4.15 9.68 7.38
N ASP A 57 -4.83 9.88 6.24
CA ASP A 57 -4.58 11.01 5.35
C ASP A 57 -5.75 11.99 5.22
N ALA A 58 -6.96 11.62 5.65
CA ALA A 58 -8.15 12.47 5.51
C ALA A 58 -8.77 12.88 6.87
N GLY A 59 -8.18 12.49 8.00
CA GLY A 59 -8.65 12.87 9.34
C GLY A 59 -10.00 12.24 9.73
N VAL A 60 -10.42 11.18 9.07
CA VAL A 60 -11.60 10.39 9.44
C VAL A 60 -11.28 9.55 10.67
N THR A 61 -12.21 9.44 11.64
CA THR A 61 -11.97 8.63 12.83
C THR A 61 -12.48 7.20 12.67
N TYR A 62 -11.94 6.30 13.50
CA TYR A 62 -12.42 4.92 13.60
C TYR A 62 -13.93 4.86 13.84
N GLU A 63 -14.46 5.67 14.78
CA GLU A 63 -15.87 5.69 15.15
C GLU A 63 -16.77 6.13 13.99
N GLN A 64 -16.29 7.04 13.15
CA GLN A 64 -17.04 7.46 11.95
C GLN A 64 -17.17 6.32 10.95
N ILE A 65 -16.10 5.54 10.73
CA ILE A 65 -16.13 4.36 9.86
C ILE A 65 -17.01 3.29 10.49
N GLN A 66 -16.81 2.99 11.77
CA GLN A 66 -17.59 1.99 12.51
C GLN A 66 -19.10 2.29 12.46
N GLY A 67 -19.49 3.53 12.72
CA GLY A 67 -20.89 3.95 12.71
C GLY A 67 -21.55 3.84 11.34
N LYS A 68 -20.76 3.94 10.27
CA LYS A 68 -21.27 3.96 8.89
C LYS A 68 -21.15 2.61 8.16
N PHE A 69 -20.06 1.89 8.38
CA PHE A 69 -19.71 0.68 7.63
C PHE A 69 -19.62 -0.58 8.50
N GLY A 70 -19.70 -0.44 9.82
CA GLY A 70 -19.61 -1.53 10.78
C GLY A 70 -18.19 -1.73 11.33
N THR A 71 -18.12 -2.51 12.42
CA THR A 71 -16.89 -2.73 13.20
C THR A 71 -15.80 -3.40 12.35
N ARG A 72 -16.17 -4.45 11.58
CA ARG A 72 -15.19 -5.21 10.78
C ARG A 72 -14.49 -4.33 9.73
N VAL A 73 -15.23 -3.45 9.05
CA VAL A 73 -14.63 -2.50 8.10
C VAL A 73 -13.71 -1.52 8.83
N ALA A 74 -14.14 -0.99 9.98
CA ALA A 74 -13.32 -0.06 10.76
C ALA A 74 -12.03 -0.71 11.27
N ASP A 75 -12.08 -1.97 11.72
CA ASP A 75 -10.91 -2.73 12.17
C ASP A 75 -9.91 -2.94 11.02
N LEU A 76 -10.39 -3.34 9.83
CA LEU A 76 -9.55 -3.52 8.65
C LEU A 76 -8.86 -2.22 8.22
N VAL A 77 -9.60 -1.09 8.23
CA VAL A 77 -9.02 0.22 7.89
C VAL A 77 -8.02 0.68 8.95
N GLN A 78 -8.31 0.47 10.24
CA GLN A 78 -7.41 0.82 11.33
C GLN A 78 -6.09 0.03 11.27
N ALA A 79 -6.13 -1.22 10.80
CA ALA A 79 -4.95 -2.07 10.66
C ALA A 79 -3.93 -1.52 9.63
N GLU A 80 -4.37 -0.69 8.68
CA GLU A 80 -3.48 -0.05 7.69
C GLU A 80 -2.83 1.25 8.20
N SER A 81 -3.31 1.81 9.32
CA SER A 81 -2.86 3.12 9.81
C SER A 81 -1.51 3.04 10.52
N GLU A 82 -0.58 3.93 10.16
CA GLU A 82 0.76 4.03 10.76
C GLU A 82 0.82 5.10 11.86
N ASP A 83 1.67 4.89 12.87
CA ASP A 83 1.99 5.88 13.91
C ASP A 83 2.98 6.92 13.38
N LYS A 84 2.47 8.07 12.92
CA LYS A 84 3.27 9.16 12.33
C LYS A 84 4.25 9.83 13.31
N SER A 85 4.20 9.51 14.60
CA SER A 85 5.17 10.02 15.59
C SER A 85 6.54 9.33 15.52
N LYS A 86 6.60 8.15 14.88
CA LYS A 86 7.80 7.33 14.73
C LYS A 86 8.59 7.67 13.47
N SER A 87 9.86 7.29 13.46
CA SER A 87 10.70 7.38 12.27
C SER A 87 10.18 6.52 11.12
N TRP A 88 10.60 6.81 9.90
CA TRP A 88 10.21 6.02 8.72
C TRP A 88 10.52 4.53 8.90
N LYS A 89 11.73 4.20 9.36
CA LYS A 89 12.19 2.81 9.58
C LYS A 89 11.33 2.09 10.60
N GLU A 90 11.05 2.72 11.75
CA GLU A 90 10.22 2.12 12.79
C GLU A 90 8.79 1.85 12.32
N ARG A 91 8.18 2.78 11.57
CA ARG A 91 6.85 2.59 10.98
C ARG A 91 6.84 1.41 10.01
N LYS A 92 7.80 1.37 9.08
CA LYS A 92 7.88 0.29 8.09
C LYS A 92 8.19 -1.07 8.72
N GLN A 93 9.03 -1.11 9.76
CA GLN A 93 9.25 -2.33 10.52
C GLN A 93 7.98 -2.81 11.20
N ALA A 94 7.24 -1.91 11.86
CA ALA A 94 5.97 -2.25 12.50
C ALA A 94 4.94 -2.79 11.49
N THR A 95 4.86 -2.21 10.28
CA THR A 95 4.00 -2.72 9.21
C THR A 95 4.42 -4.13 8.79
N VAL A 96 5.73 -4.37 8.58
CA VAL A 96 6.26 -5.70 8.21
C VAL A 96 5.93 -6.74 9.29
N ASP A 97 6.19 -6.41 10.55
CA ASP A 97 5.93 -7.31 11.69
C ASP A 97 4.42 -7.61 11.83
N HIS A 98 3.57 -6.59 11.67
CA HIS A 98 2.12 -6.76 11.68
C HIS A 98 1.65 -7.69 10.56
N MET A 99 2.13 -7.49 9.33
CA MET A 99 1.70 -8.27 8.16
C MET A 99 2.09 -9.75 8.25
N GLN A 100 3.10 -10.13 9.02
CA GLN A 100 3.42 -11.55 9.25
C GLN A 100 2.29 -12.31 9.94
N HIS A 101 1.49 -11.63 10.78
CA HIS A 101 0.45 -12.21 11.64
C HIS A 101 -0.96 -11.70 11.33
N ALA A 102 -1.09 -10.77 10.39
CA ALA A 102 -2.38 -10.19 9.99
C ALA A 102 -3.32 -11.23 9.38
N SER A 103 -4.61 -10.96 9.44
CA SER A 103 -5.59 -11.77 8.73
C SER A 103 -5.37 -11.73 7.23
N ARG A 104 -5.87 -12.74 6.53
CA ARG A 104 -5.78 -12.79 5.07
C ARG A 104 -6.43 -11.58 4.40
N GLU A 105 -7.55 -11.11 4.94
CA GLU A 105 -8.26 -9.93 4.44
C GLU A 105 -7.44 -8.65 4.62
N ALA A 106 -6.80 -8.45 5.77
CA ALA A 106 -5.90 -7.32 5.99
C ALA A 106 -4.70 -7.38 5.03
N LYS A 107 -4.12 -8.56 4.83
CA LYS A 107 -3.04 -8.75 3.83
C LYS A 107 -3.49 -8.45 2.40
N MET A 108 -4.73 -8.77 2.02
CA MET A 108 -5.27 -8.41 0.69
C MET A 108 -5.35 -6.90 0.51
N ILE A 109 -5.76 -6.15 1.54
CA ILE A 109 -5.85 -4.69 1.48
C ILE A 109 -4.44 -4.08 1.41
N ALA A 110 -3.56 -4.46 2.32
CA ALA A 110 -2.16 -4.02 2.32
C ALA A 110 -1.46 -4.34 1.00
N PHE A 111 -1.66 -5.54 0.47
CA PHE A 111 -1.13 -5.96 -0.82
C PHE A 111 -1.63 -5.06 -1.95
N GLY A 112 -2.92 -4.77 -1.99
CA GLY A 112 -3.53 -3.88 -2.99
C GLY A 112 -2.91 -2.48 -2.95
N ASP A 113 -2.73 -1.90 -1.76
CA ASP A 113 -2.05 -0.61 -1.58
C ASP A 113 -0.60 -0.67 -2.08
N LYS A 114 0.15 -1.67 -1.66
CA LYS A 114 1.58 -1.77 -2.01
C LYS A 114 1.78 -2.07 -3.51
N LEU A 115 0.92 -2.87 -4.13
CA LEU A 115 0.96 -3.09 -5.58
C LEU A 115 0.64 -1.81 -6.36
N SER A 116 -0.40 -1.06 -5.98
CA SER A 116 -0.73 0.23 -6.61
C SER A 116 0.42 1.24 -6.48
N ASN A 117 1.04 1.31 -5.30
CA ASN A 117 2.20 2.16 -5.08
C ASN A 117 3.42 1.70 -5.89
N LEU A 118 3.66 0.39 -6.00
CA LEU A 118 4.78 -0.18 -6.76
C LEU A 118 4.60 0.02 -8.28
N ARG A 119 3.37 -0.06 -8.81
CA ARG A 119 3.06 0.32 -10.21
C ARG A 119 3.43 1.77 -10.49
N SER A 120 3.03 2.69 -9.61
CA SER A 120 3.38 4.11 -9.74
C SER A 120 4.89 4.33 -9.66
N THR A 121 5.55 3.67 -8.70
CA THR A 121 7.01 3.74 -8.51
C THR A 121 7.75 3.20 -9.73
N SER A 122 7.31 2.07 -10.29
CA SER A 122 7.91 1.46 -11.48
C SER A 122 7.78 2.37 -12.72
N ALA A 123 6.61 2.99 -12.92
CA ALA A 123 6.40 3.93 -14.01
C ALA A 123 7.31 5.17 -13.86
N ASP A 124 7.40 5.74 -12.66
CA ASP A 124 8.29 6.87 -12.38
C ASP A 124 9.77 6.48 -12.52
N TYR A 125 10.15 5.27 -12.10
CA TYR A 125 11.53 4.77 -12.21
C TYR A 125 11.97 4.61 -13.68
N LEU A 126 11.07 4.16 -14.57
CA LEU A 126 11.32 4.12 -16.02
C LEU A 126 11.64 5.51 -16.60
N MET A 127 11.01 6.55 -16.05
CA MET A 127 11.18 7.92 -16.56
C MET A 127 12.37 8.65 -15.94
N MET A 128 12.71 8.37 -14.69
CA MET A 128 13.62 9.19 -13.88
C MET A 128 14.86 8.43 -13.38
N GLY A 129 14.86 7.09 -13.43
CA GLY A 129 15.90 6.30 -12.79
C GLY A 129 16.00 6.60 -11.28
N ASP A 130 17.21 6.59 -10.75
CA ASP A 130 17.46 6.79 -9.31
C ASP A 130 17.18 8.22 -8.82
N GLU A 131 16.98 9.19 -9.71
CA GLU A 131 16.50 10.53 -9.34
C GLU A 131 15.11 10.49 -8.67
N LEU A 132 14.35 9.42 -8.90
CA LEU A 132 13.06 9.18 -8.28
C LEU A 132 13.13 9.24 -6.75
N TRP A 133 14.17 8.69 -6.14
CA TRP A 133 14.28 8.58 -4.68
C TRP A 133 14.32 9.93 -3.97
N LYS A 134 14.73 10.99 -4.66
CA LYS A 134 14.70 12.37 -4.15
C LYS A 134 13.30 12.89 -3.84
N LYS A 135 12.25 12.30 -4.42
CA LYS A 135 10.85 12.66 -4.16
C LYS A 135 10.33 12.15 -2.81
N PHE A 136 10.91 11.08 -2.26
CA PHE A 136 10.45 10.45 -1.03
C PHE A 136 11.11 11.07 0.21
N ASN A 137 10.55 10.82 1.39
CA ASN A 137 11.17 11.19 2.65
C ASN A 137 12.41 10.34 2.93
N GLU A 138 12.29 9.02 2.72
CA GLU A 138 13.44 8.11 2.66
C GLU A 138 14.07 8.20 1.27
N LYS A 139 15.39 8.48 1.22
CA LYS A 139 16.13 8.72 -0.04
C LYS A 139 16.89 7.50 -0.52
N HIS A 140 17.07 6.49 0.32
CA HIS A 140 17.87 5.32 0.04
C HIS A 140 17.01 4.24 -0.61
N LYS A 141 17.36 3.87 -1.82
CA LYS A 141 16.69 2.82 -2.61
C LYS A 141 16.65 1.48 -1.87
N GLU A 142 17.74 1.15 -1.18
CA GLU A 142 17.93 -0.09 -0.44
C GLU A 142 16.89 -0.23 0.69
N MET A 143 16.51 0.88 1.30
CA MET A 143 15.48 0.90 2.34
C MET A 143 14.09 0.60 1.78
N HIS A 144 13.79 1.11 0.59
CA HIS A 144 12.57 0.77 -0.13
C HIS A 144 12.59 -0.68 -0.60
N ALA A 145 13.72 -1.15 -1.15
CA ALA A 145 13.91 -2.55 -1.57
C ALA A 145 13.67 -3.51 -0.40
N TRP A 146 14.27 -3.24 0.76
CA TRP A 146 14.04 -4.00 1.98
C TRP A 146 12.56 -4.03 2.37
N TYR A 147 11.89 -2.88 2.41
CA TYR A 147 10.49 -2.79 2.84
C TYR A 147 9.57 -3.59 1.92
N TYR A 148 9.62 -3.33 0.62
CA TYR A 148 8.78 -4.04 -0.36
C TYR A 148 9.16 -5.52 -0.47
N GLY A 149 10.43 -5.88 -0.31
CA GLY A 149 10.89 -7.27 -0.29
C GLY A 149 10.39 -8.04 0.94
N SER A 150 10.45 -7.42 2.14
CA SER A 150 9.91 -8.01 3.37
C SER A 150 8.39 -8.22 3.28
N LEU A 151 7.66 -7.29 2.68
CA LEU A 151 6.23 -7.43 2.46
C LEU A 151 5.90 -8.50 1.41
N ARG A 152 6.72 -8.67 0.36
CA ARG A 152 6.57 -9.77 -0.60
C ARG A 152 6.53 -11.11 0.10
N GLU A 153 7.43 -11.35 1.07
CA GLU A 153 7.42 -12.59 1.86
C GLU A 153 6.18 -12.72 2.74
N ALA A 154 5.74 -11.63 3.39
CA ALA A 154 4.52 -11.63 4.20
C ALA A 154 3.24 -11.89 3.37
N PHE A 155 3.24 -11.49 2.10
CA PHE A 155 2.13 -11.69 1.16
C PHE A 155 2.18 -13.01 0.40
N LYS A 156 3.13 -13.90 0.68
CA LYS A 156 3.30 -15.17 -0.06
C LYS A 156 2.06 -16.05 -0.06
N GLU A 157 1.23 -15.97 0.97
CA GLU A 157 -0.06 -16.70 1.01
C GLU A 157 -1.08 -16.24 -0.06
N LEU A 158 -0.79 -15.14 -0.79
CA LEU A 158 -1.59 -14.62 -1.90
C LEU A 158 -1.01 -15.03 -3.26
N GLU A 159 -0.04 -15.94 -3.31
CA GLU A 159 0.68 -16.34 -4.55
C GLU A 159 -0.21 -17.00 -5.60
N GLU A 160 -1.38 -17.52 -5.21
CA GLU A 160 -2.36 -18.03 -6.16
C GLU A 160 -3.00 -16.96 -7.05
N PHE A 161 -2.92 -15.67 -6.67
CA PHE A 161 -3.46 -14.58 -7.46
C PHE A 161 -2.42 -14.05 -8.47
N PRO A 162 -2.81 -13.79 -9.73
CA PRO A 162 -1.88 -13.29 -10.76
C PRO A 162 -1.16 -11.99 -10.38
N TYR A 163 -1.79 -11.16 -9.55
CA TYR A 163 -1.20 -9.91 -9.08
C TYR A 163 0.02 -10.09 -8.17
N TYR A 164 0.15 -11.24 -7.49
CA TYR A 164 1.37 -11.52 -6.73
C TYR A 164 2.58 -11.68 -7.66
N HIS A 165 2.40 -12.33 -8.81
CA HIS A 165 3.45 -12.42 -9.82
C HIS A 165 3.82 -11.03 -10.36
N GLU A 166 2.82 -10.19 -10.66
CA GLU A 166 3.05 -8.81 -11.08
C GLU A 166 3.88 -8.03 -10.03
N TYR A 167 3.53 -8.15 -8.75
CA TYR A 167 4.29 -7.53 -7.65
C TYR A 167 5.77 -7.95 -7.69
N CYS A 168 6.05 -9.24 -7.85
CA CYS A 168 7.42 -9.77 -7.94
C CYS A 168 8.17 -9.20 -9.15
N VAL A 169 7.53 -9.13 -10.31
CA VAL A 169 8.13 -8.57 -11.54
C VAL A 169 8.44 -7.08 -11.38
N LEU A 170 7.51 -6.32 -10.83
CA LEU A 170 7.70 -4.88 -10.58
C LEU A 170 8.79 -4.63 -9.53
N TRP A 171 8.81 -5.43 -8.46
CA TRP A 171 9.86 -5.35 -7.44
C TRP A 171 11.24 -5.62 -8.06
N GLN A 172 11.38 -6.69 -8.84
CA GLN A 172 12.62 -7.00 -9.53
C GLN A 172 13.05 -5.90 -10.51
N HIS A 173 12.09 -5.30 -11.23
CA HIS A 173 12.38 -4.21 -12.16
C HIS A 173 12.92 -2.96 -11.44
N VAL A 174 12.32 -2.58 -10.33
CA VAL A 174 12.69 -1.35 -9.60
C VAL A 174 13.93 -1.55 -8.74
N PHE A 175 14.07 -2.71 -8.07
CA PHE A 175 15.04 -2.94 -7.01
C PHE A 175 16.09 -4.02 -7.31
N GLY A 176 15.89 -4.85 -8.35
CA GLY A 176 16.72 -6.03 -8.62
C GLY A 176 18.24 -5.78 -8.73
N ASN A 177 18.65 -4.56 -9.08
CA ASN A 177 20.06 -4.18 -9.11
C ASN A 177 20.62 -3.75 -7.73
N ALA A 178 19.77 -3.63 -6.70
CA ALA A 178 20.22 -3.26 -5.35
C ALA A 178 20.86 -4.44 -4.61
N GLU A 179 20.48 -5.68 -4.94
CA GLU A 179 21.06 -6.88 -4.34
C GLU A 179 22.47 -7.23 -4.89
N SER A 180 22.81 -6.73 -6.09
CA SER A 180 24.10 -7.03 -6.73
C SER A 180 25.28 -6.24 -6.15
N GLN A 181 25.04 -5.18 -5.39
CA GLN A 181 26.10 -4.31 -4.85
C GLN A 181 26.60 -4.78 -3.47
N GLU A 182 25.79 -5.50 -2.68
CA GLU A 182 26.25 -6.03 -1.39
C GLU A 182 27.21 -7.22 -1.51
N THR A 183 27.28 -7.88 -2.68
CA THR A 183 28.19 -9.02 -2.91
C THR A 183 29.57 -8.62 -3.43
N GLU A 184 29.76 -7.39 -3.91
CA GLU A 184 31.06 -6.92 -4.43
C GLU A 184 31.92 -6.20 -3.38
N GLU A 185 31.38 -5.80 -2.23
CA GLU A 185 32.15 -5.16 -1.16
C GLU A 185 32.74 -6.15 -0.12
N THR A 186 32.60 -7.46 -0.32
CA THR A 186 33.09 -8.49 0.60
C THR A 186 34.16 -9.45 0.00
N GLU A 187 34.83 -9.07 -1.09
CA GLU A 187 36.02 -9.78 -1.58
C GLU A 187 37.30 -8.88 -1.46
#